data_b6a679b453523d36da2eadf2169bc048
#
_entry.id   b6a679b453523d36da2eadf2169bc048
#
_cell.length_a   1.000
_cell.length_b   1.000
_cell.length_c   1.000
_cell.angle_alpha   90.00
_cell.angle_beta   90.00
_cell.angle_gamma   90.00
#
_symmetry.space_group_name_H-M   'P 1'
#
loop_
_entity.id
_entity.type
_entity.pdbx_description
1 polymer ?
#
loop_
_entity_poly.entity_id
_entity_poly.type
_entity_poly.pdbx_seq_one_letter_code
_entity_poly.pdbx_strand_id
1 'polypeptide(L)'
;MNQPIELTAGGRPRRFALHLPRAGSGGGIPLVIVLHGNHPDASGQMMRDWTTFDEQAGAFGFAVAYPDGIGGCWADGRGVTTADEAGVDDVAFLRALIDTVAGRHGTHLDRTVVAGMSNGAFMAHRIALEASEKVAVFAAVAGGLPASLCDTRPSHAVSAMLIHGTADPVSPIDGGYSRHLGPNGELRGRTLSLAETAGFWRTVDRCPPGPGDTSATEFSSRITAPGGVGGTRVAAWTVLGGGHTWPGARPFPGAAQTGPQEFDTAEEICLFAEPLLASADSRRLSRA
;
A
#
# COMPACT_ATOMS: atom_id res chain seq x y z
N MET A 1 8.03 24.10 2.21
CA MET A 1 8.17 22.62 2.36
C MET A 1 8.24 22.33 3.85
N ASN A 2 7.36 21.50 4.39
CA ASN A 2 7.44 21.09 5.79
C ASN A 2 8.67 20.20 5.98
N GLN A 3 9.46 20.45 7.04
CA GLN A 3 10.59 19.58 7.37
C GLN A 3 10.09 18.16 7.70
N PRO A 4 10.86 17.12 7.33
CA PRO A 4 10.52 15.75 7.72
C PRO A 4 10.38 15.62 9.24
N ILE A 5 9.45 14.79 9.65
CA ILE A 5 9.28 14.43 11.06
C ILE A 5 10.23 13.29 11.38
N GLU A 6 11.02 13.45 12.45
CA GLU A 6 11.93 12.43 12.94
C GLU A 6 11.35 11.73 14.18
N LEU A 7 11.62 10.43 14.29
CA LEU A 7 11.32 9.60 15.44
C LEU A 7 12.35 8.47 15.58
N THR A 8 12.40 7.82 16.73
CA THR A 8 13.21 6.62 16.94
C THR A 8 12.29 5.42 17.01
N ALA A 9 12.55 4.41 16.18
CA ALA A 9 11.84 3.14 16.20
C ALA A 9 12.79 1.96 15.91
N GLY A 10 12.61 0.83 16.58
CA GLY A 10 13.52 -0.31 16.47
C GLY A 10 14.96 0.05 16.81
N GLY A 11 15.20 1.00 17.71
CA GLY A 11 16.54 1.48 18.10
C GLY A 11 17.24 2.34 17.03
N ARG A 12 16.57 2.76 15.97
CA ARG A 12 17.15 3.50 14.85
C ARG A 12 16.41 4.82 14.61
N PRO A 13 17.12 5.90 14.18
CA PRO A 13 16.47 7.12 13.72
C PRO A 13 15.72 6.84 12.42
N ARG A 14 14.48 7.32 12.34
CA ARG A 14 13.59 7.19 11.18
C ARG A 14 12.97 8.54 10.88
N ARG A 15 12.56 8.74 9.65
CA ARG A 15 11.92 9.99 9.22
C ARG A 15 10.80 9.75 8.23
N PHE A 16 9.87 10.71 8.15
CA PHE A 16 8.80 10.74 7.16
C PHE A 16 8.37 12.17 6.86
N ALA A 17 7.95 12.43 5.63
CA ALA A 17 7.24 13.65 5.30
C ALA A 17 5.76 13.48 5.64
N LEU A 18 5.09 14.57 6.04
CA LEU A 18 3.67 14.57 6.36
C LEU A 18 2.97 15.69 5.59
N HIS A 19 1.88 15.35 4.91
CA HIS A 19 0.93 16.28 4.35
C HIS A 19 -0.37 16.23 5.16
N LEU A 20 -0.87 17.39 5.55
CA LEU A 20 -2.15 17.53 6.24
C LEU A 20 -3.19 18.16 5.30
N PRO A 21 -4.44 17.70 5.30
CA PRO A 21 -5.48 18.34 4.51
C PRO A 21 -5.72 19.76 4.99
N ARG A 22 -6.21 20.64 4.12
CA ARG A 22 -6.67 21.97 4.53
C ARG A 22 -7.79 21.81 5.54
N ALA A 23 -7.70 22.53 6.66
CA ALA A 23 -8.54 22.39 7.84
C ALA A 23 -10.03 22.14 7.52
N GLY A 24 -10.55 21.05 8.00
CA GLY A 24 -11.95 20.70 7.96
C GLY A 24 -12.25 19.65 9.02
N SER A 25 -13.28 19.90 9.81
CA SER A 25 -13.96 19.03 10.78
C SER A 25 -13.20 18.67 12.07
N GLY A 26 -13.78 19.01 13.20
CA GLY A 26 -13.36 18.72 14.57
C GLY A 26 -13.51 17.26 15.02
N GLY A 27 -13.22 16.31 14.14
CA GLY A 27 -13.10 14.87 14.43
C GLY A 27 -11.80 14.33 13.87
N GLY A 28 -11.25 13.28 14.47
CA GLY A 28 -10.02 12.66 13.99
C GLY A 28 -10.08 12.34 12.49
N ILE A 29 -9.01 12.60 11.76
CA ILE A 29 -8.90 12.34 10.32
C ILE A 29 -8.24 10.97 10.07
N PRO A 30 -8.54 10.28 8.96
CA PRO A 30 -7.81 9.08 8.56
C PRO A 30 -6.36 9.39 8.21
N LEU A 31 -5.51 8.37 8.23
CA LEU A 31 -4.11 8.43 7.79
C LEU A 31 -3.90 7.52 6.58
N VAL A 32 -3.25 8.04 5.54
CA VAL A 32 -2.71 7.26 4.43
C VAL A 32 -1.20 7.23 4.54
N ILE A 33 -0.58 6.06 4.44
CA ILE A 33 0.87 5.87 4.42
C ILE A 33 1.25 5.36 3.04
N VAL A 34 2.24 5.99 2.40
CA VAL A 34 2.66 5.64 1.03
C VAL A 34 4.10 5.16 1.03
N LEU A 35 4.32 3.89 0.70
CA LEU A 35 5.60 3.20 0.78
C LEU A 35 6.27 3.10 -0.59
N HIS A 36 7.52 3.53 -0.69
CA HIS A 36 8.32 3.48 -1.90
C HIS A 36 8.82 2.05 -2.25
N GLY A 37 9.25 1.84 -3.49
CA GLY A 37 9.92 0.62 -3.93
C GLY A 37 11.38 0.53 -3.46
N ASN A 38 12.09 -0.52 -3.90
CA ASN A 38 13.50 -0.71 -3.60
C ASN A 38 14.37 -0.02 -4.67
N HIS A 39 15.06 1.04 -4.28
CA HIS A 39 16.10 1.71 -5.06
C HIS A 39 17.00 2.51 -4.10
N PRO A 40 18.33 2.62 -4.34
CA PRO A 40 19.22 3.37 -3.44
C PRO A 40 18.77 4.81 -3.15
N ASP A 41 18.14 5.46 -4.11
CA ASP A 41 17.63 6.85 -4.00
C ASP A 41 16.14 6.90 -3.64
N ALA A 42 15.49 5.75 -3.37
CA ALA A 42 14.07 5.72 -3.03
C ALA A 42 13.81 6.39 -1.69
N SER A 43 12.76 7.20 -1.65
CA SER A 43 12.38 7.97 -0.48
C SER A 43 10.87 8.23 -0.46
N GLY A 44 10.36 8.63 0.69
CA GLY A 44 8.99 9.10 0.81
C GLY A 44 8.73 10.34 -0.06
N GLN A 45 9.71 11.24 -0.18
CA GLN A 45 9.58 12.43 -1.05
C GLN A 45 9.39 12.03 -2.52
N MET A 46 10.09 11.00 -3.00
CA MET A 46 9.90 10.48 -4.35
C MET A 46 8.45 10.01 -4.58
N MET A 47 7.86 9.26 -3.63
CA MET A 47 6.47 8.84 -3.74
C MET A 47 5.49 10.01 -3.69
N ARG A 48 5.78 11.03 -2.89
CA ARG A 48 4.99 12.27 -2.83
C ARG A 48 4.98 13.01 -4.15
N ASP A 49 6.14 13.12 -4.81
CA ASP A 49 6.28 13.83 -6.09
C ASP A 49 5.68 13.01 -7.25
N TRP A 50 5.70 11.69 -7.13
CA TRP A 50 5.28 10.76 -8.17
C TRP A 50 3.78 10.45 -8.16
N THR A 51 3.15 10.40 -6.98
CA THR A 51 1.73 10.08 -6.81
C THR A 51 0.87 11.33 -6.57
N THR A 52 -0.44 11.18 -6.64
CA THR A 52 -1.41 12.27 -6.48
C THR A 52 -2.07 12.28 -5.09
N PHE A 53 -1.51 11.59 -4.08
CA PHE A 53 -2.13 11.50 -2.76
C PHE A 53 -2.29 12.84 -2.04
N ASP A 54 -1.43 13.84 -2.27
CA ASP A 54 -1.58 15.17 -1.67
C ASP A 54 -2.85 15.88 -2.20
N GLU A 55 -3.20 15.68 -3.49
CA GLU A 55 -4.43 16.18 -4.10
C GLU A 55 -5.64 15.43 -3.55
N GLN A 56 -5.55 14.11 -3.48
CA GLN A 56 -6.61 13.27 -2.93
C GLN A 56 -6.88 13.60 -1.45
N ALA A 57 -5.83 13.92 -0.68
CA ALA A 57 -5.97 14.35 0.70
C ALA A 57 -6.86 15.58 0.85
N GLY A 58 -6.78 16.51 -0.10
CA GLY A 58 -7.65 17.67 -0.17
C GLY A 58 -9.12 17.35 -0.45
N ALA A 59 -9.36 16.33 -1.29
CA ALA A 59 -10.70 15.90 -1.69
C ALA A 59 -11.40 15.02 -0.64
N PHE A 60 -10.65 14.09 -0.02
CA PHE A 60 -11.20 13.10 0.89
C PHE A 60 -10.97 13.41 2.39
N GLY A 61 -10.16 14.41 2.73
CA GLY A 61 -9.98 14.89 4.11
C GLY A 61 -9.14 13.98 5.00
N PHE A 62 -8.00 13.45 4.52
CA PHE A 62 -7.09 12.60 5.27
C PHE A 62 -5.67 13.19 5.35
N ALA A 63 -4.84 12.73 6.29
CA ALA A 63 -3.41 13.02 6.33
C ALA A 63 -2.64 12.00 5.49
N VAL A 64 -1.53 12.42 4.86
CA VAL A 64 -0.64 11.50 4.12
C VAL A 64 0.75 11.52 4.73
N ALA A 65 1.28 10.34 5.07
CA ALA A 65 2.65 10.16 5.50
C ALA A 65 3.47 9.43 4.42
N TYR A 66 4.65 9.95 4.15
CA TYR A 66 5.60 9.40 3.19
C TYR A 66 6.90 9.05 3.93
N PRO A 67 7.00 7.84 4.49
CA PRO A 67 8.19 7.42 5.24
C PRO A 67 9.35 7.01 4.33
N ASP A 68 10.57 7.14 4.87
CA ASP A 68 11.79 6.64 4.25
C ASP A 68 12.16 5.26 4.82
N GLY A 69 12.36 4.29 3.93
CA GLY A 69 13.01 3.02 4.25
C GLY A 69 14.52 3.20 4.44
N ILE A 70 15.13 2.39 5.32
CA ILE A 70 16.57 2.42 5.52
C ILE A 70 17.29 1.84 4.30
N GLY A 71 18.24 2.58 3.74
CA GLY A 71 18.97 2.16 2.54
C GLY A 71 18.09 2.11 1.28
N GLY A 72 16.99 2.89 1.25
CA GLY A 72 16.08 2.94 0.11
C GLY A 72 15.22 1.68 -0.06
N CYS A 73 15.04 0.89 0.99
CA CYS A 73 14.22 -0.33 0.97
C CYS A 73 13.56 -0.62 2.33
N TRP A 74 12.64 -1.57 2.34
CA TRP A 74 11.92 -2.08 3.50
C TRP A 74 12.31 -3.51 3.80
N ALA A 75 12.38 -3.87 5.07
CA ALA A 75 12.41 -5.25 5.54
C ALA A 75 11.00 -5.85 5.37
N ASP A 76 10.73 -6.38 4.20
CA ASP A 76 9.41 -6.77 3.73
C ASP A 76 9.00 -8.23 4.06
N GLY A 77 9.86 -8.92 4.81
CA GLY A 77 9.63 -10.30 5.25
C GLY A 77 10.08 -11.37 4.25
N ARG A 78 10.63 -10.99 3.08
CA ARG A 78 11.19 -11.96 2.13
C ARG A 78 12.62 -12.40 2.47
N GLY A 79 13.31 -11.68 3.37
CA GLY A 79 14.67 -11.98 3.78
C GLY A 79 15.74 -11.67 2.72
N VAL A 80 15.47 -10.78 1.76
CA VAL A 80 16.30 -10.55 0.57
C VAL A 80 16.64 -9.08 0.32
N THR A 81 16.29 -8.20 1.25
CA THR A 81 16.62 -6.78 1.16
C THR A 81 17.76 -6.44 2.09
N THR A 82 18.48 -5.36 1.82
CA THR A 82 19.52 -4.87 2.74
C THR A 82 18.93 -4.46 4.09
N ALA A 83 17.66 -4.08 4.14
CA ALA A 83 16.95 -3.82 5.40
C ALA A 83 16.69 -5.12 6.19
N ASP A 84 16.27 -6.21 5.51
CA ASP A 84 16.14 -7.54 6.14
C ASP A 84 17.49 -8.00 6.72
N GLU A 85 18.56 -7.92 5.93
CA GLU A 85 19.94 -8.32 6.34
C GLU A 85 20.44 -7.49 7.53
N ALA A 86 20.11 -6.21 7.58
CA ALA A 86 20.48 -5.31 8.68
C ALA A 86 19.56 -5.44 9.90
N GLY A 87 18.59 -6.36 9.89
CA GLY A 87 17.63 -6.57 10.99
C GLY A 87 16.78 -5.32 11.29
N VAL A 88 16.39 -4.58 10.25
CA VAL A 88 15.53 -3.40 10.43
C VAL A 88 14.12 -3.84 10.80
N ASP A 89 13.55 -3.23 11.84
CA ASP A 89 12.15 -3.46 12.23
C ASP A 89 11.26 -2.34 11.65
N ASP A 90 10.86 -2.52 10.39
CA ASP A 90 9.97 -1.60 9.71
C ASP A 90 8.51 -1.68 10.21
N VAL A 91 8.09 -2.82 10.76
CA VAL A 91 6.78 -2.95 11.39
C VAL A 91 6.70 -2.05 12.64
N ALA A 92 7.72 -2.11 13.51
CA ALA A 92 7.79 -1.21 14.67
C ALA A 92 7.85 0.27 14.25
N PHE A 93 8.56 0.58 13.16
CA PHE A 93 8.60 1.95 12.64
C PHE A 93 7.22 2.44 12.18
N LEU A 94 6.53 1.69 11.35
CA LEU A 94 5.22 2.09 10.83
C LEU A 94 4.17 2.18 11.96
N ARG A 95 4.22 1.30 12.96
CA ARG A 95 3.41 1.41 14.17
C ARG A 95 3.69 2.72 14.91
N ALA A 96 4.96 3.04 15.16
CA ALA A 96 5.36 4.26 15.85
C ALA A 96 5.01 5.53 15.04
N LEU A 97 5.07 5.47 13.71
CA LEU A 97 4.63 6.54 12.82
C LEU A 97 3.13 6.80 13.01
N ILE A 98 2.28 5.76 12.96
CA ILE A 98 0.82 5.88 13.16
C ILE A 98 0.54 6.52 14.52
N ASP A 99 1.17 6.04 15.60
CA ASP A 99 0.98 6.56 16.96
C ASP A 99 1.45 8.02 17.06
N THR A 100 2.57 8.38 16.44
CA THR A 100 3.12 9.73 16.41
C THR A 100 2.18 10.72 15.71
N VAL A 101 1.65 10.34 14.54
CA VAL A 101 0.73 11.18 13.77
C VAL A 101 -0.60 11.31 14.53
N ALA A 102 -1.11 10.23 15.10
CA ALA A 102 -2.32 10.27 15.92
C ALA A 102 -2.18 11.18 17.14
N GLY A 103 -1.09 11.07 17.88
CA GLY A 103 -0.83 11.90 19.05
C GLY A 103 -0.60 13.38 18.75
N ARG A 104 -0.01 13.71 17.57
CA ARG A 104 0.29 15.10 17.19
C ARG A 104 -0.83 15.79 16.43
N HIS A 105 -1.60 15.05 15.65
CA HIS A 105 -2.55 15.60 14.69
C HIS A 105 -3.97 15.04 14.83
N GLY A 106 -4.20 14.14 15.80
CA GLY A 106 -5.52 13.59 16.10
C GLY A 106 -6.05 12.68 15.00
N THR A 107 -5.17 11.97 14.28
CA THR A 107 -5.63 10.94 13.34
C THR A 107 -6.18 9.72 14.08
N HIS A 108 -7.08 8.97 13.44
CA HIS A 108 -7.61 7.74 14.00
C HIS A 108 -6.56 6.62 13.95
N LEU A 109 -6.40 5.88 15.05
CA LEU A 109 -5.47 4.74 15.15
C LEU A 109 -5.91 3.50 14.36
N ASP A 110 -7.21 3.38 14.13
CA ASP A 110 -7.88 2.22 13.48
C ASP A 110 -8.36 2.53 12.05
N ARG A 111 -7.99 3.70 11.51
CA ARG A 111 -8.40 4.18 10.18
C ARG A 111 -7.19 4.53 9.32
N THR A 112 -6.19 3.64 9.33
CA THR A 112 -4.99 3.80 8.50
C THR A 112 -5.14 2.98 7.21
N VAL A 113 -4.81 3.65 6.11
CA VAL A 113 -4.63 3.03 4.78
C VAL A 113 -3.13 2.95 4.51
N VAL A 114 -2.62 1.81 4.09
CA VAL A 114 -1.21 1.65 3.69
C VAL A 114 -1.16 1.28 2.21
N ALA A 115 -0.56 2.15 1.40
CA ALA A 115 -0.33 1.89 -0.02
C ALA A 115 1.17 1.74 -0.29
N GLY A 116 1.54 0.83 -1.18
CA GLY A 116 2.96 0.65 -1.52
C GLY A 116 3.16 0.05 -2.90
N MET A 117 4.34 0.31 -3.47
CA MET A 117 4.76 -0.24 -4.75
C MET A 117 5.95 -1.18 -4.59
N SER A 118 5.97 -2.29 -5.33
CA SER A 118 7.13 -3.19 -5.39
C SER A 118 7.54 -3.66 -3.98
N ASN A 119 8.75 -3.36 -3.50
CA ASN A 119 9.17 -3.61 -2.12
C ASN A 119 8.23 -2.96 -1.08
N GLY A 120 7.71 -1.76 -1.36
CA GLY A 120 6.66 -1.13 -0.54
C GLY A 120 5.34 -1.89 -0.57
N ALA A 121 4.99 -2.56 -1.68
CA ALA A 121 3.81 -3.42 -1.75
C ALA A 121 3.97 -4.67 -0.87
N PHE A 122 5.15 -5.30 -0.87
CA PHE A 122 5.45 -6.42 0.01
C PHE A 122 5.40 -6.00 1.49
N MET A 123 5.92 -4.80 1.80
CA MET A 123 5.82 -4.22 3.14
C MET A 123 4.38 -3.88 3.52
N ALA A 124 3.53 -3.45 2.57
CA ALA A 124 2.11 -3.22 2.82
C ALA A 124 1.37 -4.53 3.19
N HIS A 125 1.69 -5.64 2.53
CA HIS A 125 1.21 -6.96 2.96
C HIS A 125 1.68 -7.30 4.38
N ARG A 126 2.98 -7.10 4.66
CA ARG A 126 3.58 -7.41 5.96
C ARG A 126 2.91 -6.63 7.09
N ILE A 127 2.79 -5.32 6.97
CA ILE A 127 2.18 -4.49 8.01
C ILE A 127 0.69 -4.80 8.19
N ALA A 128 -0.03 -5.13 7.11
CA ALA A 128 -1.44 -5.53 7.18
C ALA A 128 -1.63 -6.87 7.91
N LEU A 129 -0.65 -7.77 7.87
CA LEU A 129 -0.66 -9.04 8.60
C LEU A 129 -0.21 -8.87 10.06
N GLU A 130 0.91 -8.14 10.29
CA GLU A 130 1.58 -8.09 11.59
C GLU A 130 1.10 -6.94 12.50
N ALA A 131 0.35 -5.96 11.94
CA ALA A 131 -0.20 -4.80 12.66
C ALA A 131 -1.64 -4.45 12.24
N SER A 132 -2.45 -5.46 11.99
CA SER A 132 -3.83 -5.32 11.51
C SER A 132 -4.74 -4.54 12.45
N GLU A 133 -4.41 -4.40 13.72
CA GLU A 133 -5.15 -3.55 14.67
C GLU A 133 -4.99 -2.04 14.38
N LYS A 134 -4.02 -1.67 13.53
CA LYS A 134 -3.77 -0.28 13.11
C LYS A 134 -4.09 -0.04 11.63
N VAL A 135 -4.17 -1.09 10.82
CA VAL A 135 -4.35 -1.00 9.36
C VAL A 135 -5.73 -1.54 8.99
N ALA A 136 -6.57 -0.68 8.47
CA ALA A 136 -7.92 -1.08 8.03
C ALA A 136 -8.01 -1.40 6.54
N VAL A 137 -7.14 -0.80 5.73
CA VAL A 137 -7.04 -1.02 4.28
C VAL A 137 -5.58 -1.03 3.88
N PHE A 138 -5.19 -1.92 2.99
CA PHE A 138 -3.92 -1.78 2.29
C PHE A 138 -4.10 -1.90 0.77
N ALA A 139 -3.15 -1.30 0.04
CA ALA A 139 -3.06 -1.40 -1.41
C ALA A 139 -1.63 -1.81 -1.81
N ALA A 140 -1.51 -2.87 -2.58
CA ALA A 140 -0.25 -3.40 -3.09
C ALA A 140 -0.19 -3.25 -4.61
N VAL A 141 0.77 -2.45 -5.09
CA VAL A 141 0.98 -2.18 -6.52
C VAL A 141 2.27 -2.85 -6.99
N ALA A 142 2.18 -3.67 -8.03
CA ALA A 142 3.29 -4.42 -8.61
C ALA A 142 4.03 -5.31 -7.58
N GLY A 143 3.26 -5.96 -6.69
CA GLY A 143 3.82 -6.87 -5.69
C GLY A 143 2.76 -7.79 -5.07
N GLY A 144 2.93 -9.11 -5.25
CA GLY A 144 2.09 -10.14 -4.62
C GLY A 144 2.49 -10.42 -3.16
N LEU A 145 1.70 -11.23 -2.47
CA LEU A 145 2.00 -11.63 -1.10
C LEU A 145 3.35 -12.39 -1.03
N PRO A 146 4.31 -11.97 -0.18
CA PRO A 146 5.51 -12.77 0.07
C PRO A 146 5.16 -14.19 0.54
N ALA A 147 5.76 -15.21 -0.09
CA ALA A 147 5.48 -16.60 0.26
C ALA A 147 5.86 -16.94 1.70
N SER A 148 6.86 -16.25 2.27
CA SER A 148 7.25 -16.34 3.68
C SER A 148 6.17 -15.90 4.67
N LEU A 149 5.18 -15.12 4.23
CA LEU A 149 4.10 -14.60 5.07
C LEU A 149 2.79 -15.38 4.93
N CYS A 150 2.74 -16.43 4.11
CA CYS A 150 1.50 -17.18 3.83
C CYS A 150 0.87 -17.84 5.07
N ASP A 151 1.66 -18.13 6.10
CA ASP A 151 1.18 -18.72 7.35
C ASP A 151 0.83 -17.67 8.42
N THR A 152 1.14 -16.41 8.19
CA THR A 152 0.79 -15.31 9.09
C THR A 152 -0.69 -14.97 8.94
N ARG A 153 -1.37 -14.73 10.04
CA ARG A 153 -2.79 -14.34 10.07
C ARG A 153 -2.95 -13.03 10.82
N PRO A 154 -3.68 -12.06 10.24
CA PRO A 154 -3.96 -10.80 10.93
C PRO A 154 -4.93 -11.04 12.10
N SER A 155 -4.79 -10.25 13.16
CA SER A 155 -5.69 -10.27 14.31
C SER A 155 -7.02 -9.55 14.06
N HIS A 156 -7.06 -8.66 13.09
CA HIS A 156 -8.22 -7.87 12.67
C HIS A 156 -8.42 -8.01 11.14
N ALA A 157 -9.64 -7.87 10.69
CA ALA A 157 -9.96 -7.89 9.27
C ALA A 157 -9.41 -6.64 8.56
N VAL A 158 -8.83 -6.81 7.37
CA VAL A 158 -8.15 -5.74 6.61
C VAL A 158 -8.56 -5.82 5.15
N SER A 159 -9.14 -4.75 4.60
CA SER A 159 -9.46 -4.70 3.17
C SER A 159 -8.20 -4.66 2.31
N ALA A 160 -8.20 -5.40 1.21
CA ALA A 160 -7.06 -5.54 0.31
C ALA A 160 -7.37 -5.04 -1.10
N MET A 161 -6.55 -4.14 -1.62
CA MET A 161 -6.55 -3.73 -3.02
C MET A 161 -5.23 -4.13 -3.67
N LEU A 162 -5.30 -4.93 -4.72
CA LEU A 162 -4.14 -5.51 -5.40
C LEU A 162 -4.13 -5.02 -6.85
N ILE A 163 -3.04 -4.43 -7.31
CA ILE A 163 -2.91 -3.88 -8.67
C ILE A 163 -1.65 -4.43 -9.30
N HIS A 164 -1.76 -5.10 -10.46
CA HIS A 164 -0.61 -5.71 -11.11
C HIS A 164 -0.69 -5.66 -12.64
N GLY A 165 0.45 -5.35 -13.26
CA GLY A 165 0.61 -5.36 -14.72
C GLY A 165 0.94 -6.75 -15.27
N THR A 166 0.33 -7.12 -16.40
CA THR A 166 0.57 -8.44 -17.03
C THR A 166 1.94 -8.57 -17.70
N ALA A 167 2.58 -7.43 -18.02
CA ALA A 167 3.91 -7.40 -18.62
C ALA A 167 5.00 -6.94 -17.65
N ASP A 168 4.77 -7.09 -16.32
CA ASP A 168 5.74 -6.71 -15.30
C ASP A 168 7.05 -7.52 -15.47
N PRO A 169 8.19 -6.85 -15.80
CA PRO A 169 9.45 -7.53 -16.06
C PRO A 169 10.23 -7.83 -14.77
N VAL A 170 9.77 -7.36 -13.60
CA VAL A 170 10.48 -7.47 -12.31
C VAL A 170 9.78 -8.45 -11.38
N SER A 171 8.50 -8.20 -11.10
CA SER A 171 7.66 -9.01 -10.22
C SER A 171 6.56 -9.65 -11.07
N PRO A 172 6.67 -10.94 -11.43
CA PRO A 172 5.68 -11.57 -12.31
C PRO A 172 4.29 -11.58 -11.68
N ILE A 173 3.25 -11.23 -12.47
CA ILE A 173 1.85 -11.34 -12.04
C ILE A 173 1.46 -12.75 -11.65
N ASP A 174 2.09 -13.76 -12.29
CA ASP A 174 1.90 -15.18 -12.01
C ASP A 174 2.68 -15.66 -10.77
N GLY A 175 3.31 -14.74 -10.04
CA GLY A 175 4.09 -15.07 -8.86
C GLY A 175 5.44 -15.71 -9.17
N GLY A 176 6.03 -16.34 -8.16
CA GLY A 176 7.36 -16.91 -8.24
C GLY A 176 8.46 -15.97 -7.75
N TYR A 177 9.67 -16.14 -8.25
CA TYR A 177 10.80 -15.30 -7.88
C TYR A 177 10.86 -14.03 -8.73
N SER A 178 11.41 -12.96 -8.14
CA SER A 178 11.74 -11.76 -8.92
C SER A 178 12.67 -12.12 -10.10
N ARG A 179 12.45 -11.50 -11.24
CA ARG A 179 13.33 -11.65 -12.41
C ARG A 179 14.65 -10.87 -12.25
N HIS A 180 14.72 -9.95 -11.29
CA HIS A 180 15.98 -9.33 -10.89
C HIS A 180 16.67 -10.24 -9.87
N LEU A 181 17.81 -10.77 -10.25
CA LEU A 181 18.65 -11.56 -9.36
C LEU A 181 19.36 -10.66 -8.32
N GLY A 182 19.76 -11.24 -7.21
CA GLY A 182 20.62 -10.59 -6.25
C GLY A 182 22.07 -10.41 -6.76
N PRO A 183 22.93 -9.73 -6.00
CA PRO A 183 24.30 -9.39 -6.45
C PRO A 183 25.17 -10.58 -6.86
N ASN A 184 24.91 -11.76 -6.29
CA ASN A 184 25.64 -12.99 -6.59
C ASN A 184 24.87 -13.94 -7.53
N GLY A 185 23.80 -13.43 -8.20
CA GLY A 185 22.95 -14.24 -9.07
C GLY A 185 21.92 -15.09 -8.33
N GLU A 186 21.73 -14.90 -7.03
CA GLU A 186 20.73 -15.61 -6.23
C GLU A 186 19.29 -15.17 -6.57
N LEU A 187 18.35 -16.09 -6.44
CA LEU A 187 16.93 -15.82 -6.60
C LEU A 187 16.44 -14.92 -5.45
N ARG A 188 15.71 -13.87 -5.78
CA ARG A 188 15.11 -12.97 -4.79
C ARG A 188 13.71 -13.44 -4.42
N GLY A 189 13.38 -13.31 -3.17
CA GLY A 189 12.19 -13.73 -2.45
C GLY A 189 10.94 -14.05 -3.28
N ARG A 190 10.41 -15.24 -3.07
CA ARG A 190 9.22 -15.73 -3.78
C ARG A 190 7.95 -15.02 -3.33
N THR A 191 7.05 -14.73 -4.28
CA THR A 191 5.71 -14.20 -4.03
C THR A 191 4.64 -15.11 -4.60
N LEU A 192 3.41 -14.98 -4.12
CA LEU A 192 2.24 -15.57 -4.75
C LEU A 192 1.85 -14.79 -6.01
N SER A 193 1.15 -15.44 -6.93
CA SER A 193 0.48 -14.76 -8.04
C SER A 193 -0.58 -13.78 -7.55
N LEU A 194 -1.04 -12.88 -8.43
CA LEU A 194 -2.15 -11.98 -8.14
C LEU A 194 -3.41 -12.76 -7.70
N ALA A 195 -3.73 -13.85 -8.41
CA ALA A 195 -4.89 -14.68 -8.12
C ALA A 195 -4.79 -15.40 -6.77
N GLU A 196 -3.62 -16.00 -6.47
CA GLU A 196 -3.36 -16.65 -5.18
C GLU A 196 -3.36 -15.64 -4.04
N THR A 197 -2.77 -14.44 -4.24
CA THR A 197 -2.77 -13.35 -3.27
C THR A 197 -4.20 -12.90 -2.96
N ALA A 198 -5.03 -12.69 -3.98
CA ALA A 198 -6.44 -12.35 -3.80
C ALA A 198 -7.19 -13.47 -3.07
N GLY A 199 -6.94 -14.74 -3.42
CA GLY A 199 -7.50 -15.91 -2.75
C GLY A 199 -7.14 -15.98 -1.26
N PHE A 200 -5.88 -15.69 -0.93
CA PHE A 200 -5.42 -15.61 0.46
C PHE A 200 -6.22 -14.58 1.27
N TRP A 201 -6.29 -13.33 0.78
CA TRP A 201 -7.00 -12.26 1.49
C TRP A 201 -8.51 -12.51 1.55
N ARG A 202 -9.12 -13.07 0.51
CA ARG A 202 -10.53 -13.51 0.56
C ARG A 202 -10.77 -14.55 1.65
N THR A 203 -9.84 -15.48 1.84
CA THR A 203 -9.90 -16.48 2.91
C THR A 203 -9.75 -15.86 4.27
N VAL A 204 -8.76 -14.96 4.45
CA VAL A 204 -8.51 -14.24 5.70
C VAL A 204 -9.73 -13.42 6.11
N ASP A 205 -10.31 -12.68 5.18
CA ASP A 205 -11.48 -11.82 5.41
C ASP A 205 -12.81 -12.60 5.41
N ARG A 206 -12.75 -13.92 5.22
CA ARG A 206 -13.95 -14.78 5.16
C ARG A 206 -14.97 -14.27 4.14
N CYS A 207 -14.51 -13.82 2.99
CA CYS A 207 -15.39 -13.42 1.91
C CYS A 207 -16.27 -14.61 1.47
N PRO A 208 -17.57 -14.42 1.25
CA PRO A 208 -18.42 -15.48 0.73
C PRO A 208 -17.86 -16.03 -0.60
N PRO A 209 -18.08 -17.32 -0.89
CA PRO A 209 -17.73 -17.89 -2.17
C PRO A 209 -18.55 -17.21 -3.29
N GLY A 210 -17.94 -17.03 -4.46
CA GLY A 210 -18.61 -16.44 -5.61
C GLY A 210 -17.64 -15.72 -6.55
N PRO A 211 -18.08 -15.38 -7.77
CA PRO A 211 -17.22 -14.78 -8.79
C PRO A 211 -16.80 -13.33 -8.43
N GLY A 212 -17.54 -12.64 -7.58
CA GLY A 212 -17.33 -11.22 -7.32
C GLY A 212 -17.86 -10.31 -8.45
N ASP A 213 -17.87 -9.00 -8.18
CA ASP A 213 -18.22 -8.01 -9.18
C ASP A 213 -17.03 -7.74 -10.10
N THR A 214 -17.28 -7.72 -11.41
CA THR A 214 -16.25 -7.48 -12.42
C THR A 214 -16.53 -6.18 -13.16
N SER A 215 -15.50 -5.34 -13.29
CA SER A 215 -15.49 -4.20 -14.22
C SER A 215 -14.25 -4.26 -15.10
N ALA A 216 -14.35 -3.77 -16.32
CA ALA A 216 -13.24 -3.76 -17.27
C ALA A 216 -13.30 -2.49 -18.13
N THR A 217 -12.11 -2.05 -18.53
CA THR A 217 -11.85 -1.03 -19.55
C THR A 217 -11.10 -1.67 -20.70
N GLU A 218 -10.54 -0.88 -21.63
CA GLU A 218 -9.72 -1.40 -22.72
C GLU A 218 -8.44 -2.12 -22.23
N PHE A 219 -7.78 -1.55 -21.19
CA PHE A 219 -6.49 -2.06 -20.71
C PHE A 219 -6.49 -2.47 -19.23
N SER A 220 -7.62 -2.49 -18.57
CA SER A 220 -7.67 -2.98 -17.20
C SER A 220 -8.93 -3.77 -16.90
N SER A 221 -8.82 -4.67 -15.95
CA SER A 221 -9.96 -5.37 -15.37
C SER A 221 -9.83 -5.43 -13.86
N ARG A 222 -10.96 -5.30 -13.18
CA ARG A 222 -11.05 -5.40 -11.72
C ARG A 222 -12.05 -6.47 -11.33
N ILE A 223 -11.68 -7.31 -10.39
CA ILE A 223 -12.59 -8.25 -9.73
C ILE A 223 -12.65 -7.85 -8.26
N THR A 224 -13.85 -7.52 -7.76
CA THR A 224 -14.08 -7.22 -6.35
C THR A 224 -14.86 -8.38 -5.73
N ALA A 225 -14.26 -9.07 -4.77
CA ALA A 225 -14.91 -10.16 -4.06
C ALA A 225 -16.14 -9.67 -3.28
N PRO A 226 -17.14 -10.54 -3.03
CA PRO A 226 -18.21 -10.23 -2.10
C PRO A 226 -17.65 -9.81 -0.74
N GLY A 227 -18.35 -8.91 -0.04
CA GLY A 227 -17.88 -8.33 1.22
C GLY A 227 -17.57 -9.37 2.29
N GLY A 228 -16.43 -9.19 2.95
CA GLY A 228 -15.96 -10.05 4.03
C GLY A 228 -16.45 -9.63 5.41
N VAL A 229 -15.87 -10.24 6.44
CA VAL A 229 -16.18 -9.96 7.83
C VAL A 229 -15.90 -8.50 8.19
N GLY A 230 -16.80 -7.87 8.94
CA GLY A 230 -16.67 -6.46 9.31
C GLY A 230 -16.81 -5.47 8.14
N GLY A 231 -17.30 -5.94 6.97
CA GLY A 231 -17.46 -5.10 5.78
C GLY A 231 -16.18 -4.93 4.97
N THR A 232 -15.16 -5.78 5.20
CA THR A 232 -13.92 -5.76 4.40
C THR A 232 -14.18 -6.10 2.94
N ARG A 233 -13.28 -5.67 2.07
CA ARG A 233 -13.34 -5.90 0.62
C ARG A 233 -11.98 -6.36 0.11
N VAL A 234 -11.99 -7.23 -0.88
CA VAL A 234 -10.80 -7.64 -1.62
C VAL A 234 -11.02 -7.35 -3.09
N ALA A 235 -10.20 -6.47 -3.66
CA ALA A 235 -10.23 -6.11 -5.07
C ALA A 235 -8.89 -6.42 -5.73
N ALA A 236 -8.93 -7.08 -6.89
CA ALA A 236 -7.76 -7.37 -7.71
C ALA A 236 -7.89 -6.70 -9.09
N TRP A 237 -6.91 -5.88 -9.43
CA TRP A 237 -6.79 -5.19 -10.70
C TRP A 237 -5.70 -5.85 -11.55
N THR A 238 -6.04 -6.16 -12.79
CA THR A 238 -5.10 -6.60 -13.82
C THR A 238 -4.97 -5.49 -14.85
N VAL A 239 -3.74 -4.98 -15.06
CA VAL A 239 -3.43 -3.96 -16.07
C VAL A 239 -2.80 -4.66 -17.28
N LEU A 240 -3.54 -4.74 -18.39
CA LEU A 240 -3.10 -5.44 -19.62
C LEU A 240 -1.94 -4.69 -20.27
N GLY A 241 -0.82 -5.37 -20.49
CA GLY A 241 0.41 -4.76 -21.00
C GLY A 241 1.11 -3.83 -19.99
N GLY A 242 0.58 -3.67 -18.80
CA GLY A 242 1.21 -2.89 -17.73
C GLY A 242 2.53 -3.52 -17.28
N GLY A 243 3.57 -2.69 -17.12
CA GLY A 243 4.88 -3.09 -16.61
C GLY A 243 4.98 -2.96 -15.10
N HIS A 244 6.23 -2.85 -14.61
CA HIS A 244 6.55 -2.61 -13.19
C HIS A 244 6.39 -1.12 -12.86
N THR A 245 5.16 -0.65 -12.74
CA THR A 245 4.83 0.78 -12.62
C THR A 245 3.65 1.02 -11.69
N TRP A 246 3.47 2.30 -11.32
CA TRP A 246 2.30 2.82 -10.63
C TRP A 246 1.39 3.47 -11.68
N PRO A 247 0.27 2.88 -12.10
CA PRO A 247 -0.63 3.47 -13.08
C PRO A 247 -1.11 4.87 -12.67
N GLY A 248 -1.07 5.83 -13.60
CA GLY A 248 -1.41 7.23 -13.32
C GLY A 248 -0.35 8.03 -12.56
N ALA A 249 0.85 7.47 -12.34
CA ALA A 249 1.94 8.23 -11.74
C ALA A 249 2.36 9.42 -12.62
N ARG A 250 2.81 10.49 -12.00
CA ARG A 250 3.42 11.62 -12.71
C ARG A 250 4.72 11.20 -13.36
N PRO A 251 5.10 11.83 -14.50
CA PRO A 251 6.42 11.62 -15.09
C PRO A 251 7.51 11.94 -14.06
N PHE A 252 8.44 11.00 -13.88
CA PHE A 252 9.58 11.16 -12.98
C PHE A 252 10.88 10.92 -13.78
N PRO A 253 11.92 11.76 -13.64
CA PRO A 253 13.18 11.53 -14.33
C PRO A 253 13.77 10.15 -14.02
N GLY A 254 14.02 9.35 -15.05
CA GLY A 254 14.58 8.00 -14.90
C GLY A 254 13.56 6.88 -14.66
N ALA A 255 12.28 7.17 -14.42
CA ALA A 255 11.21 6.18 -14.37
C ALA A 255 10.49 6.10 -15.72
N ALA A 256 10.66 5.02 -16.46
CA ALA A 256 9.85 4.76 -17.63
C ALA A 256 8.44 4.33 -17.18
N GLN A 257 7.43 5.11 -17.53
CA GLN A 257 6.04 4.66 -17.45
C GLN A 257 5.85 3.63 -18.57
N THR A 258 5.78 2.35 -18.20
CA THR A 258 5.58 1.28 -19.15
C THR A 258 4.15 0.76 -19.06
N GLY A 259 3.42 0.87 -20.16
CA GLY A 259 2.05 0.39 -20.29
C GLY A 259 0.98 1.48 -20.12
N PRO A 260 -0.30 1.06 -20.15
CA PRO A 260 -1.46 1.94 -20.09
C PRO A 260 -1.54 2.75 -18.79
N GLN A 261 -2.02 4.00 -18.92
CA GLN A 261 -2.24 4.95 -17.81
C GLN A 261 -3.72 5.36 -17.77
N GLU A 262 -4.64 4.39 -17.70
CA GLU A 262 -6.08 4.64 -17.80
C GLU A 262 -6.71 5.24 -16.54
N PHE A 263 -6.06 5.08 -15.41
CA PHE A 263 -6.59 5.53 -14.11
C PHE A 263 -5.47 6.04 -13.21
N ASP A 264 -5.84 6.87 -12.26
CA ASP A 264 -4.97 7.30 -11.16
C ASP A 264 -5.09 6.30 -10.00
N THR A 265 -4.02 5.57 -9.75
CA THR A 265 -4.00 4.57 -8.67
C THR A 265 -4.26 5.17 -7.29
N ALA A 266 -3.81 6.40 -7.00
CA ALA A 266 -4.07 7.03 -5.72
C ALA A 266 -5.57 7.36 -5.57
N GLU A 267 -6.21 7.86 -6.63
CA GLU A 267 -7.67 8.09 -6.65
C GLU A 267 -8.44 6.78 -6.45
N GLU A 268 -8.10 5.71 -7.18
CA GLU A 268 -8.77 4.41 -7.05
C GLU A 268 -8.61 3.80 -5.65
N ILE A 269 -7.44 3.97 -5.01
CA ILE A 269 -7.22 3.56 -3.61
C ILE A 269 -8.13 4.37 -2.69
N CYS A 270 -8.27 5.67 -2.90
CA CYS A 270 -9.14 6.54 -2.11
C CYS A 270 -10.62 6.16 -2.27
N LEU A 271 -11.08 5.91 -3.49
CA LEU A 271 -12.43 5.42 -3.77
C LEU A 271 -12.69 4.05 -3.13
N PHE A 272 -11.72 3.14 -3.20
CA PHE A 272 -11.80 1.84 -2.53
C PHE A 272 -11.87 1.99 -1.01
N ALA A 273 -11.14 2.93 -0.44
CA ALA A 273 -11.11 3.21 0.99
C ALA A 273 -12.18 4.24 1.44
N GLU A 274 -13.01 4.76 0.54
CA GLU A 274 -13.98 5.82 0.84
C GLU A 274 -14.83 5.57 2.09
N PRO A 275 -15.38 4.37 2.35
CA PRO A 275 -16.15 4.12 3.57
C PRO A 275 -15.37 4.35 4.86
N LEU A 276 -14.03 4.24 4.78
CA LEU A 276 -13.11 4.53 5.88
C LEU A 276 -12.69 6.00 5.89
N LEU A 277 -12.38 6.57 4.72
CA LEU A 277 -11.87 7.94 4.57
C LEU A 277 -12.97 9.00 4.76
N ALA A 278 -14.23 8.69 4.40
CA ALA A 278 -15.33 9.61 4.58
C ALA A 278 -15.50 10.04 6.05
N SER A 279 -15.51 11.34 6.30
CA SER A 279 -15.75 11.87 7.64
C SER A 279 -17.18 11.53 8.12
N ALA A 280 -17.40 11.54 9.45
CA ALA A 280 -18.75 11.30 10.01
C ALA A 280 -19.79 12.30 9.47
N ASP A 281 -19.35 13.50 9.09
CA ASP A 281 -20.23 14.56 8.54
C ASP A 281 -20.61 14.32 7.08
N SER A 282 -19.68 13.81 6.25
CA SER A 282 -19.98 13.46 4.85
C SER A 282 -20.95 12.28 4.75
N ARG A 283 -20.93 11.35 5.71
CA ARG A 283 -21.90 10.23 5.80
C ARG A 283 -23.32 10.66 6.15
N ARG A 284 -23.52 11.84 6.78
CA ARG A 284 -24.85 12.40 7.05
C ARG A 284 -25.47 13.04 5.80
N LEU A 285 -24.64 13.62 4.93
CA LEU A 285 -25.10 14.30 3.71
C LEU A 285 -25.45 13.31 2.57
N SER A 286 -24.83 12.14 2.52
CA SER A 286 -25.13 11.10 1.52
C SER A 286 -26.35 10.23 1.84
N ARG A 287 -26.95 10.39 3.03
CA ARG A 287 -28.18 9.69 3.48
C ARG A 287 -29.41 10.59 3.57
N ALA A 288 -29.29 11.85 3.19
CA ALA A 288 -30.37 12.82 3.07
C ALA A 288 -30.68 13.10 1.59
#